data_b1ffd7aed8faf608df495476ca145896
#
_entry.id   b1ffd7aed8faf608df495476ca145896
#
_cell.length_a   1.000
_cell.length_b   1.000
_cell.length_c   1.000
_cell.angle_alpha   90.00
_cell.angle_beta   90.00
_cell.angle_gamma   90.00
#
_symmetry.space_group_name_H-M   'P 1'
#
loop_
_entity.id
_entity.type
_entity.pdbx_description
1 polymer ?
#
loop_
_entity_poly.entity_id
_entity_poly.type
_entity_poly.pdbx_seq_one_letter_code
_entity_poly.pdbx_strand_id
1 'polypeptide(L)'
;MKRLFAILFALFCTMPLFCQDREVDSLLRVLDASVQGRERYTLERQSQINALQCQLKATRSDAELLEIYQELFGKYSAYRMDSALWAANRCVEVAQRMSVASHLYSARMRVAEVMIGTGMYKEGLEILEDIPQEELGAIDMFYYYNLYHKVYTLMASYAFSEELQASYSRLAYQYKDLSLIHISEP
;
A
#
# COMPACT_ATOMS: atom_id res chain seq x y z
N MET A 1 11.77 -60.09 19.08
CA MET A 1 11.85 -59.24 17.86
C MET A 1 10.67 -58.25 17.71
N LYS A 2 9.39 -58.66 17.84
CA LYS A 2 8.23 -57.74 17.69
C LYS A 2 8.20 -56.55 18.67
N ARG A 3 8.68 -56.72 19.92
CA ARG A 3 8.70 -55.66 20.92
C ARG A 3 9.83 -54.60 20.67
N LEU A 4 10.95 -55.03 20.08
CA LEU A 4 12.08 -54.14 19.73
C LEU A 4 11.69 -53.23 18.56
N PHE A 5 10.91 -53.76 17.59
CA PHE A 5 10.44 -53.01 16.44
C PHE A 5 9.39 -51.91 16.83
N ALA A 6 8.53 -52.23 17.81
CA ALA A 6 7.56 -51.25 18.32
C ALA A 6 8.23 -50.08 19.05
N ILE A 7 9.33 -50.33 19.80
CA ILE A 7 10.08 -49.28 20.50
C ILE A 7 10.84 -48.39 19.50
N LEU A 8 11.44 -48.98 18.45
CA LEU A 8 12.13 -48.24 17.41
C LEU A 8 11.16 -47.36 16.60
N PHE A 9 9.94 -47.85 16.31
CA PHE A 9 8.91 -47.10 15.61
C PHE A 9 8.35 -45.94 16.45
N ALA A 10 8.19 -46.13 17.77
CA ALA A 10 7.78 -45.08 18.68
C ALA A 10 8.84 -43.95 18.80
N LEU A 11 10.13 -44.29 18.77
CA LEU A 11 11.22 -43.29 18.76
C LEU A 11 11.31 -42.48 17.46
N PHE A 12 10.95 -43.09 16.33
CA PHE A 12 10.97 -42.41 15.01
C PHE A 12 9.83 -41.42 14.83
N CYS A 13 8.68 -41.66 15.48
CA CYS A 13 7.51 -40.77 15.42
C CYS A 13 7.64 -39.49 16.27
N THR A 14 8.62 -39.44 17.20
CA THR A 14 8.80 -38.28 18.10
C THR A 14 9.81 -37.24 17.57
N MET A 15 10.60 -37.55 16.54
CA MET A 15 11.61 -36.64 16.02
C MET A 15 11.13 -35.40 15.23
N PRO A 16 10.03 -35.41 14.47
CA PRO A 16 9.63 -34.21 13.70
C PRO A 16 8.99 -33.09 14.54
N LEU A 17 8.51 -33.38 15.75
CA LEU A 17 7.83 -32.38 16.60
C LEU A 17 8.78 -31.33 17.21
N PHE A 18 10.04 -31.67 17.43
CA PHE A 18 11.01 -30.74 18.05
C PHE A 18 11.62 -29.71 17.10
N CYS A 19 11.56 -29.92 15.79
CA CYS A 19 12.13 -28.98 14.82
C CYS A 19 11.19 -27.81 14.51
N GLN A 20 9.88 -28.05 14.57
CA GLN A 20 8.86 -27.03 14.25
C GLN A 20 8.74 -25.99 15.37
N ASP A 21 8.92 -26.38 16.63
CA ASP A 21 8.88 -25.48 17.79
C ASP A 21 10.03 -24.44 17.77
N ARG A 22 11.22 -24.80 17.30
CA ARG A 22 12.37 -23.87 17.27
C ARG A 22 12.23 -22.76 16.25
N GLU A 23 11.62 -23.03 15.10
CA GLU A 23 11.38 -22.04 14.07
C GLU A 23 10.28 -21.07 14.52
N VAL A 24 9.20 -21.59 15.09
CA VAL A 24 8.12 -20.80 15.66
C VAL A 24 8.63 -19.91 16.80
N ASP A 25 9.42 -20.45 17.73
CA ASP A 25 10.03 -19.69 18.82
C ASP A 25 10.97 -18.59 18.30
N SER A 26 11.72 -18.86 17.23
CA SER A 26 12.58 -17.86 16.61
C SER A 26 11.76 -16.72 16.00
N LEU A 27 10.69 -17.05 15.26
CA LEU A 27 9.79 -16.06 14.67
C LEU A 27 9.04 -15.24 15.73
N LEU A 28 8.61 -15.87 16.83
CA LEU A 28 7.98 -15.18 17.95
C LEU A 28 8.93 -14.19 18.62
N ARG A 29 10.22 -14.54 18.81
CA ARG A 29 11.21 -13.59 19.35
C ARG A 29 11.46 -12.41 18.43
N VAL A 30 11.49 -12.62 17.11
CA VAL A 30 11.59 -11.53 16.13
C VAL A 30 10.36 -10.64 16.19
N LEU A 31 9.17 -11.22 16.29
CA LEU A 31 7.92 -10.49 16.45
C LEU A 31 7.92 -9.66 17.73
N ASP A 32 8.28 -10.25 18.87
CA ASP A 32 8.36 -9.55 20.17
C ASP A 32 9.35 -8.39 20.12
N ALA A 33 10.52 -8.58 19.53
CA ALA A 33 11.51 -7.51 19.34
C ALA A 33 10.95 -6.37 18.46
N SER A 34 10.18 -6.71 17.42
CA SER A 34 9.53 -5.73 16.54
C SER A 34 8.43 -4.96 17.27
N VAL A 35 7.63 -5.64 18.08
CA VAL A 35 6.60 -5.02 18.92
C VAL A 35 7.21 -4.08 19.97
N GLN A 36 8.28 -4.49 20.62
CA GLN A 36 9.02 -3.63 21.59
C GLN A 36 9.66 -2.42 20.89
N GLY A 37 10.10 -2.57 19.64
CA GLY A 37 10.65 -1.47 18.83
C GLY A 37 9.61 -0.46 18.33
N ARG A 38 8.31 -0.73 18.45
CA ARG A 38 7.22 0.08 17.87
C ARG A 38 7.26 1.56 18.28
N GLU A 39 7.54 1.84 19.55
CA GLU A 39 7.60 3.21 20.04
C GLU A 39 8.71 4.02 19.36
N ARG A 40 9.89 3.42 19.19
CA ARG A 40 11.01 4.06 18.48
C ARG A 40 10.62 4.43 17.04
N TYR A 41 10.02 3.51 16.30
CA TYR A 41 9.58 3.77 14.91
C TYR A 41 8.48 4.85 14.85
N THR A 42 7.60 4.87 15.84
CA THR A 42 6.55 5.90 15.94
C THR A 42 7.15 7.28 16.22
N LEU A 43 8.11 7.38 17.14
CA LEU A 43 8.81 8.63 17.46
C LEU A 43 9.64 9.14 16.29
N GLU A 44 10.35 8.25 15.59
CA GLU A 44 11.12 8.59 14.41
C GLU A 44 10.22 9.14 13.29
N ARG A 45 9.11 8.46 12.99
CA ARG A 45 8.12 8.93 12.01
C ARG A 45 7.54 10.29 12.40
N GLN A 46 7.18 10.46 13.67
CA GLN A 46 6.65 11.74 14.15
C GLN A 46 7.67 12.87 14.04
N SER A 47 8.94 12.59 14.31
CA SER A 47 10.03 13.54 14.12
C SER A 47 10.15 13.96 12.65
N GLN A 48 10.08 13.02 11.70
CA GLN A 48 10.10 13.31 10.26
C GLN A 48 8.90 14.16 9.84
N ILE A 49 7.71 13.84 10.33
CA ILE A 49 6.50 14.64 10.06
C ILE A 49 6.65 16.07 10.59
N ASN A 50 7.16 16.23 11.80
CA ASN A 50 7.36 17.54 12.39
C ASN A 50 8.38 18.37 11.60
N ALA A 51 9.44 17.75 11.09
CA ALA A 51 10.42 18.41 10.22
C ALA A 51 9.76 18.91 8.92
N LEU A 52 8.96 18.08 8.25
CA LEU A 52 8.22 18.48 7.05
C LEU A 52 7.21 19.61 7.32
N GLN A 53 6.52 19.58 8.47
CA GLN A 53 5.62 20.66 8.87
C GLN A 53 6.36 21.99 9.14
N CYS A 54 7.60 21.92 9.64
CA CYS A 54 8.43 23.11 9.78
C CYS A 54 8.84 23.66 8.41
N GLN A 55 9.21 22.80 7.46
CA GLN A 55 9.54 23.20 6.09
C GLN A 55 8.35 23.87 5.39
N LEU A 56 7.12 23.35 5.55
CA LEU A 56 5.90 23.98 5.03
C LEU A 56 5.72 25.44 5.46
N LYS A 57 6.15 25.80 6.67
CA LYS A 57 6.06 27.17 7.17
C LYS A 57 7.09 28.10 6.54
N ALA A 58 8.20 27.55 6.10
CA ALA A 58 9.34 28.30 5.59
C ALA A 58 9.28 28.51 4.06
N THR A 59 8.77 27.51 3.32
CA THR A 59 8.76 27.57 1.84
C THR A 59 7.58 28.38 1.28
N ARG A 60 7.83 28.98 0.10
CA ARG A 60 6.84 29.72 -0.71
C ARG A 60 6.75 29.19 -2.15
N SER A 61 7.64 28.28 -2.52
CA SER A 61 7.68 27.68 -3.84
C SER A 61 6.61 26.60 -3.98
N ASP A 62 5.75 26.68 -5.01
CA ASP A 62 4.75 25.66 -5.27
C ASP A 62 5.38 24.28 -5.56
N ALA A 63 6.55 24.23 -6.20
CA ALA A 63 7.26 22.98 -6.42
C ALA A 63 7.70 22.33 -5.11
N GLU A 64 8.32 23.08 -4.21
CA GLU A 64 8.70 22.58 -2.88
C GLU A 64 7.49 22.22 -2.03
N LEU A 65 6.40 22.99 -2.08
CA LEU A 65 5.16 22.67 -1.39
C LEU A 65 4.60 21.33 -1.86
N LEU A 66 4.61 21.09 -3.17
CA LEU A 66 4.12 19.81 -3.74
C LEU A 66 4.96 18.64 -3.23
N GLU A 67 6.28 18.74 -3.26
CA GLU A 67 7.17 17.70 -2.74
C GLU A 67 6.91 17.40 -1.26
N ILE A 68 6.83 18.44 -0.42
CA ILE A 68 6.58 18.27 1.01
C ILE A 68 5.21 17.61 1.28
N TYR A 69 4.15 18.00 0.55
CA TYR A 69 2.85 17.37 0.71
C TYR A 69 2.83 15.93 0.22
N GLN A 70 3.58 15.59 -0.82
CA GLN A 70 3.76 14.21 -1.29
C GLN A 70 4.46 13.35 -0.25
N GLU A 71 5.52 13.86 0.38
CA GLU A 71 6.21 13.17 1.47
C GLU A 71 5.30 12.98 2.69
N LEU A 72 4.55 14.01 3.08
CA LEU A 72 3.57 13.92 4.17
C LEU A 72 2.50 12.87 3.86
N PHE A 73 2.00 12.83 2.62
CA PHE A 73 1.08 11.79 2.18
C PHE A 73 1.67 10.39 2.40
N GLY A 74 2.91 10.14 1.96
CA GLY A 74 3.59 8.86 2.16
C GLY A 74 3.77 8.50 3.65
N LYS A 75 4.01 9.50 4.53
CA LYS A 75 4.10 9.25 5.97
C LYS A 75 2.76 8.91 6.62
N TYR A 76 1.65 9.45 6.10
CA TYR A 76 0.31 9.26 6.68
C TYR A 76 -0.45 8.06 6.09
N SER A 77 -0.26 7.72 4.82
CA SER A 77 -1.07 6.75 4.07
C SER A 77 -1.14 5.36 4.69
N ALA A 78 -0.13 4.97 5.50
CA ALA A 78 -0.08 3.67 6.15
C ALA A 78 -0.88 3.58 7.47
N TYR A 79 -1.31 4.72 8.10
CA TYR A 79 -1.90 4.66 9.44
C TYR A 79 -2.84 5.81 9.84
N ARG A 80 -2.90 6.91 9.07
CA ARG A 80 -3.74 8.08 9.37
C ARG A 80 -4.42 8.59 8.10
N MET A 81 -5.50 7.93 7.71
CA MET A 81 -6.18 8.20 6.44
C MET A 81 -6.69 9.64 6.33
N ASP A 82 -7.21 10.25 7.42
CA ASP A 82 -7.65 11.65 7.40
C ASP A 82 -6.50 12.61 7.08
N SER A 83 -5.32 12.36 7.67
CA SER A 83 -4.13 13.17 7.40
C SER A 83 -3.56 12.91 6.00
N ALA A 84 -3.66 11.67 5.50
CA ALA A 84 -3.29 11.33 4.14
C ALA A 84 -4.19 12.03 3.13
N LEU A 85 -5.52 12.01 3.35
CA LEU A 85 -6.47 12.72 2.51
C LEU A 85 -6.22 14.22 2.49
N TRP A 86 -5.96 14.81 3.67
CA TRP A 86 -5.58 16.22 3.76
C TRP A 86 -4.33 16.51 2.91
N ALA A 87 -3.26 15.73 3.04
CA ALA A 87 -2.03 15.93 2.29
C ALA A 87 -2.25 15.74 0.77
N ALA A 88 -3.04 14.74 0.36
CA ALA A 88 -3.39 14.50 -1.04
C ALA A 88 -4.18 15.68 -1.64
N ASN A 89 -5.16 16.23 -0.92
CA ASN A 89 -5.91 17.39 -1.37
C ASN A 89 -5.02 18.63 -1.49
N ARG A 90 -4.04 18.82 -0.59
CA ARG A 90 -3.05 19.89 -0.72
C ARG A 90 -2.17 19.72 -1.96
N CYS A 91 -1.80 18.48 -2.30
CA CYS A 91 -1.12 18.22 -3.59
C CYS A 91 -1.98 18.66 -4.78
N VAL A 92 -3.29 18.37 -4.77
CA VAL A 92 -4.20 18.79 -5.84
C VAL A 92 -4.25 20.31 -5.95
N GLU A 93 -4.44 21.03 -4.83
CA GLU A 93 -4.48 22.49 -4.82
C GLU A 93 -3.19 23.12 -5.37
N VAL A 94 -2.03 22.61 -4.98
CA VAL A 94 -0.74 23.10 -5.45
C VAL A 94 -0.55 22.78 -6.94
N ALA A 95 -0.85 21.55 -7.37
CA ALA A 95 -0.72 21.14 -8.75
C ALA A 95 -1.62 21.98 -9.70
N GLN A 96 -2.84 22.33 -9.24
CA GLN A 96 -3.74 23.23 -9.98
C GLN A 96 -3.11 24.63 -10.18
N ARG A 97 -2.47 25.19 -9.15
CA ARG A 97 -1.76 26.50 -9.28
C ARG A 97 -0.58 26.43 -10.23
N MET A 98 0.15 25.32 -10.22
CA MET A 98 1.28 25.09 -11.12
C MET A 98 0.84 24.93 -12.59
N SER A 99 -0.43 24.59 -12.85
CA SER A 99 -0.98 24.34 -14.20
C SER A 99 -0.20 23.27 -14.97
N VAL A 100 0.35 22.26 -14.28
CA VAL A 100 1.07 21.12 -14.87
C VAL A 100 0.18 19.89 -14.76
N ALA A 101 -0.33 19.40 -15.88
CA ALA A 101 -1.32 18.32 -15.94
C ALA A 101 -0.84 17.03 -15.26
N SER A 102 0.41 16.61 -15.50
CA SER A 102 0.98 15.41 -14.89
C SER A 102 1.00 15.47 -13.35
N HIS A 103 1.31 16.63 -12.77
CA HIS A 103 1.27 16.80 -11.32
C HIS A 103 -0.16 16.72 -10.77
N LEU A 104 -1.13 17.26 -11.51
CA LEU A 104 -2.54 17.20 -11.14
C LEU A 104 -3.05 15.76 -11.15
N TYR A 105 -2.75 14.99 -12.20
CA TYR A 105 -3.18 13.58 -12.29
C TYR A 105 -2.53 12.73 -11.21
N SER A 106 -1.23 12.88 -10.99
CA SER A 106 -0.52 12.21 -9.90
C SER A 106 -1.10 12.56 -8.51
N ALA A 107 -1.50 13.81 -8.28
CA ALA A 107 -2.16 14.22 -7.03
C ALA A 107 -3.58 13.63 -6.89
N ARG A 108 -4.38 13.59 -7.98
CA ARG A 108 -5.71 12.96 -8.00
C ARG A 108 -5.64 11.46 -7.73
N MET A 109 -4.64 10.77 -8.26
CA MET A 109 -4.41 9.35 -7.95
C MET A 109 -4.16 9.12 -6.46
N ARG A 110 -3.46 10.02 -5.75
CA ARG A 110 -3.30 9.90 -4.29
C ARG A 110 -4.61 10.06 -3.54
N VAL A 111 -5.50 10.95 -4.01
CA VAL A 111 -6.87 11.04 -3.44
C VAL A 111 -7.63 9.74 -3.67
N ALA A 112 -7.60 9.20 -4.90
CA ALA A 112 -8.22 7.91 -5.21
C ALA A 112 -7.66 6.78 -4.33
N GLU A 113 -6.35 6.76 -4.06
CA GLU A 113 -5.74 5.76 -3.19
C GLU A 113 -6.33 5.79 -1.78
N VAL A 114 -6.56 6.98 -1.20
CA VAL A 114 -7.18 7.11 0.12
C VAL A 114 -8.64 6.65 0.08
N MET A 115 -9.41 7.05 -0.94
CA MET A 115 -10.79 6.61 -1.12
C MET A 115 -10.90 5.09 -1.18
N ILE A 116 -10.07 4.45 -1.99
CA ILE A 116 -9.98 2.99 -2.11
C ILE A 116 -9.59 2.37 -0.76
N GLY A 117 -8.59 2.92 -0.08
CA GLY A 117 -8.10 2.42 1.22
C GLY A 117 -9.12 2.53 2.35
N THR A 118 -10.08 3.45 2.24
CA THR A 118 -11.16 3.66 3.23
C THR A 118 -12.47 2.95 2.86
N GLY A 119 -12.50 2.21 1.73
CA GLY A 119 -13.68 1.48 1.28
C GLY A 119 -14.63 2.27 0.38
N MET A 120 -14.30 3.51 0.05
CA MET A 120 -15.03 4.37 -0.88
C MET A 120 -14.64 4.01 -2.32
N TYR A 121 -14.95 2.76 -2.73
CA TYR A 121 -14.47 2.20 -4.00
C TYR A 121 -15.03 2.92 -5.21
N LYS A 122 -16.31 3.31 -5.16
CA LYS A 122 -16.97 4.01 -6.26
C LYS A 122 -16.32 5.36 -6.50
N GLU A 123 -16.15 6.15 -5.45
CA GLU A 123 -15.52 7.48 -5.51
C GLU A 123 -14.06 7.38 -5.99
N GLY A 124 -13.35 6.35 -5.53
CA GLY A 124 -11.98 6.07 -5.99
C GLY A 124 -11.93 5.76 -7.49
N LEU A 125 -12.85 4.93 -7.99
CA LEU A 125 -12.94 4.60 -9.42
C LEU A 125 -13.33 5.81 -10.27
N GLU A 126 -14.31 6.60 -9.84
CA GLU A 126 -14.73 7.83 -10.53
C GLU A 126 -13.56 8.81 -10.71
N ILE A 127 -12.71 8.97 -9.67
CA ILE A 127 -11.51 9.81 -9.78
C ILE A 127 -10.53 9.25 -10.81
N LEU A 128 -10.34 7.93 -10.86
CA LEU A 128 -9.42 7.29 -11.81
C LEU A 128 -9.94 7.37 -13.24
N GLU A 129 -11.24 7.16 -13.47
CA GLU A 129 -11.89 7.23 -14.78
C GLU A 129 -11.76 8.61 -15.43
N ASP A 130 -11.72 9.67 -14.62
CA ASP A 130 -11.54 11.05 -15.08
C ASP A 130 -10.09 11.40 -15.45
N ILE A 131 -9.12 10.48 -15.33
CA ILE A 131 -7.73 10.74 -15.67
C ILE A 131 -7.45 10.24 -17.09
N PRO A 132 -7.02 11.11 -18.03
CA PRO A 132 -6.68 10.70 -19.39
C PRO A 132 -5.38 9.88 -19.37
N GLN A 133 -5.49 8.59 -19.70
CA GLN A 133 -4.37 7.65 -19.64
C GLN A 133 -3.23 8.03 -20.59
N GLU A 134 -3.57 8.60 -21.75
CA GLU A 134 -2.63 9.05 -22.79
C GLU A 134 -1.70 10.19 -22.34
N GLU A 135 -2.05 10.87 -21.26
CA GLU A 135 -1.22 11.95 -20.69
C GLU A 135 -0.34 11.47 -19.53
N LEU A 136 -0.42 10.20 -19.15
CA LEU A 136 0.35 9.63 -18.06
C LEU A 136 1.73 9.15 -18.54
N GLY A 137 2.77 9.53 -17.80
CA GLY A 137 4.10 8.92 -17.96
C GLY A 137 4.16 7.49 -17.44
N ALA A 138 5.22 6.75 -17.76
CA ALA A 138 5.34 5.33 -17.42
C ALA A 138 5.16 5.04 -15.91
N ILE A 139 5.75 5.88 -15.05
CA ILE A 139 5.64 5.73 -13.57
C ILE A 139 4.21 5.97 -13.09
N ASP A 140 3.56 7.02 -13.61
CA ASP A 140 2.17 7.34 -13.26
C ASP A 140 1.21 6.29 -13.81
N MET A 141 1.47 5.74 -15.00
CA MET A 141 0.69 4.65 -15.59
C MET A 141 0.78 3.37 -14.74
N PHE A 142 1.98 3.03 -14.26
CA PHE A 142 2.16 1.93 -13.33
C PHE A 142 1.34 2.13 -12.06
N TYR A 143 1.41 3.33 -11.46
CA TYR A 143 0.64 3.66 -10.25
C TYR A 143 -0.87 3.62 -10.50
N TYR A 144 -1.32 4.14 -11.64
CA TYR A 144 -2.70 4.11 -12.08
C TYR A 144 -3.27 2.69 -12.16
N TYR A 145 -2.59 1.77 -12.84
CA TYR A 145 -3.04 0.38 -12.95
C TYR A 145 -2.95 -0.36 -11.61
N ASN A 146 -1.98 -0.04 -10.75
CA ASN A 146 -1.93 -0.58 -9.39
C ASN A 146 -3.13 -0.17 -8.54
N LEU A 147 -3.66 1.04 -8.71
CA LEU A 147 -4.86 1.47 -8.00
C LEU A 147 -6.10 0.69 -8.47
N TYR A 148 -6.25 0.45 -9.77
CA TYR A 148 -7.30 -0.43 -10.29
C TYR A 148 -7.15 -1.87 -9.80
N HIS A 149 -5.95 -2.41 -9.82
CA HIS A 149 -5.69 -3.73 -9.23
C HIS A 149 -6.09 -3.78 -7.75
N LYS A 150 -5.70 -2.78 -6.97
CA LYS A 150 -5.99 -2.68 -5.53
C LYS A 150 -7.50 -2.62 -5.28
N VAL A 151 -8.24 -1.75 -5.97
CA VAL A 151 -9.68 -1.61 -5.74
C VAL A 151 -10.43 -2.89 -6.10
N TYR A 152 -10.14 -3.53 -7.24
CA TYR A 152 -10.82 -4.77 -7.61
C TYR A 152 -10.42 -5.96 -6.72
N THR A 153 -9.20 -6.00 -6.21
CA THR A 153 -8.79 -6.99 -5.20
C THR A 153 -9.60 -6.83 -3.91
N LEU A 154 -9.79 -5.61 -3.44
CA LEU A 154 -10.59 -5.32 -2.25
C LEU A 154 -12.08 -5.64 -2.51
N MET A 155 -12.64 -5.23 -3.65
CA MET A 155 -14.02 -5.56 -4.02
C MET A 155 -14.24 -7.08 -4.11
N ALA A 156 -13.29 -7.84 -4.63
CA ALA A 156 -13.34 -9.30 -4.65
C ALA A 156 -13.34 -9.90 -3.24
N SER A 157 -12.52 -9.35 -2.34
CA SER A 157 -12.41 -9.82 -0.95
C SER A 157 -13.68 -9.60 -0.13
N TYR A 158 -14.48 -8.59 -0.49
CA TYR A 158 -15.73 -8.24 0.20
C TYR A 158 -16.99 -8.58 -0.61
N ALA A 159 -16.86 -9.27 -1.75
CA ALA A 159 -17.99 -9.67 -2.57
C ALA A 159 -18.88 -10.70 -1.85
N PHE A 160 -20.18 -10.48 -1.89
CA PHE A 160 -21.16 -11.33 -1.21
C PHE A 160 -21.54 -12.60 -2.01
N SER A 161 -21.15 -12.70 -3.29
CA SER A 161 -21.40 -13.87 -4.13
C SER A 161 -20.12 -14.32 -4.85
N GLU A 162 -20.03 -15.64 -5.10
CA GLU A 162 -18.90 -16.24 -5.83
C GLU A 162 -18.78 -15.68 -7.25
N GLU A 163 -19.88 -15.36 -7.90
CA GLU A 163 -19.91 -14.79 -9.24
C GLU A 163 -19.27 -13.39 -9.26
N LEU A 164 -19.65 -12.52 -8.32
CA LEU A 164 -19.05 -11.19 -8.18
C LEU A 164 -17.58 -11.28 -7.78
N GLN A 165 -17.23 -12.17 -6.86
CA GLN A 165 -15.86 -12.41 -6.47
C GLN A 165 -15.00 -12.82 -7.67
N ALA A 166 -15.47 -13.75 -8.48
CA ALA A 166 -14.78 -14.20 -9.69
C ALA A 166 -14.63 -13.08 -10.72
N SER A 167 -15.68 -12.25 -10.88
CA SER A 167 -15.66 -11.10 -11.79
C SER A 167 -14.63 -10.07 -11.39
N TYR A 168 -14.64 -9.65 -10.13
CA TYR A 168 -13.67 -8.66 -9.62
C TYR A 168 -12.24 -9.21 -9.58
N SER A 169 -12.06 -10.50 -9.24
CA SER A 169 -10.74 -11.14 -9.30
C SER A 169 -10.16 -11.12 -10.71
N ARG A 170 -10.97 -11.37 -11.74
CA ARG A 170 -10.53 -11.30 -13.14
C ARG A 170 -10.06 -9.90 -13.51
N LEU A 171 -10.82 -8.86 -13.13
CA LEU A 171 -10.42 -7.47 -13.36
C LEU A 171 -9.12 -7.13 -12.61
N ALA A 172 -9.00 -7.56 -11.36
CA ALA A 172 -7.78 -7.35 -10.58
C ALA A 172 -6.55 -7.95 -11.26
N TYR A 173 -6.62 -9.18 -11.76
CA TYR A 173 -5.52 -9.81 -12.50
C TYR A 173 -5.20 -9.07 -13.81
N GLN A 174 -6.23 -8.67 -14.56
CA GLN A 174 -6.05 -7.91 -15.79
C GLN A 174 -5.27 -6.60 -15.55
N TYR A 175 -5.63 -5.83 -14.54
CA TYR A 175 -4.95 -4.58 -14.19
C TYR A 175 -3.56 -4.82 -13.60
N LYS A 176 -3.34 -5.94 -12.89
CA LYS A 176 -2.01 -6.34 -12.45
C LYS A 176 -1.08 -6.58 -13.62
N ASP A 177 -1.52 -7.32 -14.64
CA ASP A 177 -0.72 -7.59 -15.82
C ASP A 177 -0.39 -6.31 -16.59
N LEU A 178 -1.35 -5.39 -16.72
CA LEU A 178 -1.12 -4.07 -17.34
C LEU A 178 -0.09 -3.25 -16.55
N SER A 179 -0.10 -3.30 -15.21
CA SER A 179 0.90 -2.59 -14.41
C SER A 179 2.33 -3.11 -14.64
N LEU A 180 2.49 -4.41 -14.84
CA LEU A 180 3.80 -5.03 -15.05
C LEU A 180 4.41 -4.70 -16.41
N ILE A 181 3.60 -4.50 -17.45
CA ILE A 181 4.07 -4.12 -18.79
C ILE A 181 4.81 -2.78 -18.74
N HIS A 182 4.32 -1.82 -17.97
CA HIS A 182 4.92 -0.49 -17.88
C HIS A 182 6.18 -0.38 -17.00
N ILE A 183 6.53 -1.43 -16.24
CA ILE A 183 7.83 -1.49 -15.53
C ILE A 183 8.94 -2.02 -16.44
N SER A 184 8.59 -2.88 -17.39
CA SER A 184 9.58 -3.62 -18.21
C SER A 184 9.96 -2.90 -19.51
N GLU A 185 9.33 -1.80 -19.86
CA GLU A 185 9.74 -0.96 -20.98
C GLU A 185 10.63 0.19 -20.48
N PRO A 186 11.92 0.24 -20.87
CA PRO A 186 12.84 1.30 -20.45
C PRO A 186 12.53 2.64 -21.10
#